data_34db146751c63107d649ff9bc59441da
#
_entry.id   34db146751c63107d649ff9bc59441da
#
_cell.length_a   1.000
_cell.length_b   1.000
_cell.length_c   1.000
_cell.angle_alpha   90.00
_cell.angle_beta   90.00
_cell.angle_gamma   90.00
#
_symmetry.space_group_name_H-M   'P 1'
#
loop_
_entity.id
_entity.type
_entity.pdbx_description
1 polymer ?
#
loop_
_entity_poly.entity_id
_entity_poly.type
_entity_poly.pdbx_seq_one_letter_code
_entity_poly.pdbx_strand_id
1 'polypeptide(L)'
;MVLKINGDIVGNDWKEIYDWFGIECSTPGDVQKALAELPKGDRLQVKINSGGGEVMAGQEMYAMLRGRSDIDIEVESYAASAASVIAMAGHCTMSPIGMLMIHCVSTSRVAGNHQDMEKMAETLRTYDEALANAYVLKTGRPKDEILQLMNEETWLTADRAVELGFVDGISEEPTVMTNTAGMMAVTPDMVKEFRVAKEKKKSMEAEKEDLLKDLDLYGG
;
A
#
# COMPACT_ATOMS: atom_id res chain seq x y z
N MET A 1 -15.73 -6.78 -10.43
CA MET A 1 -14.95 -7.29 -9.26
C MET A 1 -14.41 -6.11 -8.47
N VAL A 2 -14.23 -6.23 -7.13
CA VAL A 2 -13.71 -5.12 -6.29
C VAL A 2 -12.42 -5.57 -5.61
N LEU A 3 -11.37 -4.76 -5.72
CA LEU A 3 -10.13 -4.84 -4.94
C LEU A 3 -10.10 -3.66 -3.96
N LYS A 4 -9.91 -3.93 -2.68
CA LYS A 4 -9.72 -2.89 -1.67
C LYS A 4 -8.24 -2.75 -1.35
N ILE A 5 -7.75 -1.51 -1.36
CA ILE A 5 -6.42 -1.12 -0.90
C ILE A 5 -6.63 -0.31 0.37
N ASN A 6 -6.61 -1.01 1.50
CA ASN A 6 -6.89 -0.46 2.81
C ASN A 6 -5.71 -0.65 3.75
N GLY A 7 -5.63 0.17 4.80
CA GLY A 7 -4.59 0.09 5.81
C GLY A 7 -3.19 0.37 5.28
N ASP A 8 -2.18 -0.28 5.85
CA ASP A 8 -0.79 -0.09 5.45
C ASP A 8 -0.47 -0.83 4.15
N ILE A 9 0.29 -0.19 3.26
CA ILE A 9 0.87 -0.85 2.08
C ILE A 9 2.19 -1.48 2.49
N VAL A 10 2.30 -2.81 2.33
CA VAL A 10 3.46 -3.58 2.76
C VAL A 10 3.86 -4.64 1.74
N GLY A 11 5.10 -5.12 1.80
CA GLY A 11 5.55 -6.27 1.01
C GLY A 11 4.81 -7.56 1.38
N ASN A 12 4.78 -8.53 0.47
CA ASN A 12 4.06 -9.80 0.65
C ASN A 12 4.52 -10.61 1.88
N ASP A 13 5.78 -10.49 2.26
CA ASP A 13 6.39 -11.17 3.41
C ASP A 13 5.91 -10.63 4.77
N TRP A 14 5.30 -9.44 4.80
CA TRP A 14 4.73 -8.85 6.00
C TRP A 14 3.26 -9.25 6.24
N LYS A 15 2.56 -9.73 5.20
CA LYS A 15 1.12 -10.01 5.27
C LYS A 15 0.74 -10.92 6.44
N GLU A 16 1.47 -12.03 6.63
CA GLU A 16 1.19 -12.98 7.70
C GLU A 16 1.31 -12.34 9.10
N ILE A 17 2.23 -11.37 9.25
CA ILE A 17 2.44 -10.68 10.53
C ILE A 17 1.27 -9.72 10.80
N TYR A 18 0.85 -8.95 9.78
CA TYR A 18 -0.29 -8.05 9.89
C TYR A 18 -1.59 -8.79 10.20
N ASP A 19 -1.83 -9.90 9.49
CA ASP A 19 -3.00 -10.76 9.70
C ASP A 19 -3.00 -11.37 11.13
N TRP A 20 -1.82 -11.75 11.65
CA TRP A 20 -1.69 -12.26 13.04
C TRP A 20 -2.11 -11.24 14.08
N PHE A 21 -1.76 -9.98 13.90
CA PHE A 21 -2.13 -8.90 14.82
C PHE A 21 -3.48 -8.26 14.52
N GLY A 22 -4.19 -8.72 13.48
CA GLY A 22 -5.47 -8.16 13.06
C GLY A 22 -5.35 -6.71 12.56
N ILE A 23 -4.18 -6.34 12.02
CA ILE A 23 -3.92 -5.01 11.44
C ILE A 23 -4.19 -5.09 9.95
N GLU A 24 -5.00 -4.14 9.44
CA GLU A 24 -5.36 -4.10 8.03
C GLU A 24 -4.16 -3.67 7.18
N CYS A 25 -3.88 -4.41 6.11
CA CYS A 25 -2.85 -4.08 5.14
C CYS A 25 -3.21 -4.55 3.74
N SER A 26 -2.53 -3.98 2.76
CA SER A 26 -2.63 -4.35 1.35
C SER A 26 -1.24 -4.64 0.77
N THR A 27 -1.14 -5.66 -0.08
CA THR A 27 0.11 -6.14 -0.64
C THR A 27 0.08 -6.22 -2.17
N PRO A 28 1.24 -6.25 -2.84
CA PRO A 28 1.31 -6.58 -4.26
C PRO A 28 0.64 -7.90 -4.62
N GLY A 29 0.72 -8.91 -3.73
CA GLY A 29 0.06 -10.19 -3.91
C GLY A 29 -1.47 -10.12 -3.96
N ASP A 30 -2.08 -9.20 -3.20
CA ASP A 30 -3.53 -8.97 -3.26
C ASP A 30 -3.95 -8.41 -4.63
N VAL A 31 -3.15 -7.49 -5.19
CA VAL A 31 -3.37 -6.94 -6.55
C VAL A 31 -3.20 -8.03 -7.60
N GLN A 32 -2.10 -8.80 -7.53
CA GLN A 32 -1.82 -9.89 -8.47
C GLN A 32 -2.95 -10.92 -8.47
N LYS A 33 -3.44 -11.30 -7.29
CA LYS A 33 -4.55 -12.24 -7.15
C LYS A 33 -5.83 -11.69 -7.77
N ALA A 34 -6.20 -10.44 -7.47
CA ALA A 34 -7.39 -9.81 -8.03
C ALA A 34 -7.34 -9.73 -9.56
N LEU A 35 -6.16 -9.42 -10.13
CA LEU A 35 -5.97 -9.38 -11.58
C LEU A 35 -6.04 -10.78 -12.22
N ALA A 36 -5.54 -11.81 -11.54
CA ALA A 36 -5.60 -13.19 -12.03
C ALA A 36 -7.02 -13.79 -11.99
N GLU A 37 -7.81 -13.37 -11.01
CA GLU A 37 -9.20 -13.82 -10.81
C GLU A 37 -10.22 -12.97 -11.60
N LEU A 38 -9.80 -11.87 -12.25
CA LEU A 38 -10.70 -11.01 -13.02
C LEU A 38 -11.22 -11.75 -14.27
N PRO A 39 -12.54 -11.96 -14.41
CA PRO A 39 -13.09 -12.62 -15.58
C PRO A 39 -12.82 -11.78 -16.84
N LYS A 40 -12.63 -12.48 -17.97
CA LYS A 40 -12.38 -11.80 -19.25
C LYS A 40 -13.59 -10.95 -19.66
N GLY A 41 -13.34 -9.66 -19.84
CA GLY A 41 -14.37 -8.68 -20.23
C GLY A 41 -15.00 -7.93 -19.04
N ASP A 42 -14.70 -8.33 -17.82
CA ASP A 42 -15.12 -7.61 -16.62
C ASP A 42 -14.15 -6.44 -16.30
N ARG A 43 -14.59 -5.55 -15.41
CA ARG A 43 -13.77 -4.46 -14.88
C ARG A 43 -13.42 -4.69 -13.42
N LEU A 44 -12.20 -4.29 -13.04
CA LEU A 44 -11.75 -4.28 -11.65
C LEU A 44 -11.93 -2.86 -11.09
N GLN A 45 -12.78 -2.75 -10.07
CA GLN A 45 -12.88 -1.51 -9.29
C GLN A 45 -11.87 -1.58 -8.15
N VAL A 46 -10.90 -0.67 -8.16
CA VAL A 46 -9.86 -0.53 -7.12
C VAL A 46 -10.28 0.59 -6.18
N LYS A 47 -10.61 0.24 -4.94
CA LYS A 47 -11.06 1.18 -3.91
C LYS A 47 -9.92 1.44 -2.93
N ILE A 48 -9.54 2.71 -2.75
CA ILE A 48 -8.39 3.11 -1.94
C ILE A 48 -8.84 3.84 -0.68
N ASN A 49 -8.37 3.33 0.47
CA ASN A 49 -8.50 3.97 1.78
C ASN A 49 -7.24 3.63 2.60
N SER A 50 -6.12 4.33 2.31
CA SER A 50 -4.80 3.97 2.82
C SER A 50 -3.92 5.20 3.06
N GLY A 51 -3.19 5.18 4.17
CA GLY A 51 -2.13 6.14 4.49
C GLY A 51 -0.83 5.92 3.72
N GLY A 52 -0.74 4.88 2.91
CA GLY A 52 0.49 4.51 2.24
C GLY A 52 1.29 3.46 3.01
N GLY A 53 2.60 3.50 2.90
CA GLY A 53 3.50 2.54 3.54
C GLY A 53 4.77 2.32 2.74
N GLU A 54 5.13 1.07 2.47
CA GLU A 54 6.37 0.71 1.81
C GLU A 54 6.38 1.16 0.35
N VAL A 55 7.38 1.98 0.00
CA VAL A 55 7.52 2.58 -1.35
C VAL A 55 7.59 1.51 -2.44
N MET A 56 8.41 0.46 -2.24
CA MET A 56 8.60 -0.58 -3.24
C MET A 56 7.33 -1.39 -3.50
N ALA A 57 6.58 -1.70 -2.44
CA ALA A 57 5.27 -2.36 -2.57
C ALA A 57 4.26 -1.48 -3.34
N GLY A 58 4.21 -0.18 -3.03
CA GLY A 58 3.38 0.78 -3.76
C GLY A 58 3.75 0.90 -5.23
N GLN A 59 5.04 0.94 -5.55
CA GLN A 59 5.54 0.97 -6.93
C GLN A 59 5.15 -0.31 -7.70
N GLU A 60 5.27 -1.48 -7.07
CA GLU A 60 4.90 -2.75 -7.69
C GLU A 60 3.40 -2.80 -7.97
N MET A 61 2.55 -2.39 -7.00
CA MET A 61 1.11 -2.30 -7.18
C MET A 61 0.73 -1.33 -8.31
N TYR A 62 1.35 -0.14 -8.34
CA TYR A 62 1.19 0.83 -9.43
C TYR A 62 1.55 0.23 -10.78
N ALA A 63 2.69 -0.46 -10.87
CA ALA A 63 3.16 -1.05 -12.13
C ALA A 63 2.21 -2.12 -12.67
N MET A 64 1.60 -2.93 -11.79
CA MET A 64 0.61 -3.95 -12.19
C MET A 64 -0.71 -3.35 -12.69
N LEU A 65 -1.12 -2.21 -12.14
CA LEU A 65 -2.38 -1.55 -12.49
C LEU A 65 -2.24 -0.59 -13.67
N ARG A 66 -1.06 0.02 -13.84
CA ARG A 66 -0.82 1.06 -14.83
C ARG A 66 -1.11 0.61 -16.27
N GLY A 67 -1.80 1.49 -17.00
CA GLY A 67 -2.06 1.30 -18.44
C GLY A 67 -3.10 0.25 -18.78
N ARG A 68 -3.77 -0.31 -17.79
CA ARG A 68 -4.90 -1.21 -17.99
C ARG A 68 -6.17 -0.40 -18.27
N SER A 69 -6.93 -0.83 -19.27
CA SER A 69 -8.22 -0.21 -19.64
C SER A 69 -9.41 -0.83 -18.92
N ASP A 70 -9.19 -1.95 -18.22
CA ASP A 70 -10.21 -2.74 -17.52
C ASP A 70 -10.23 -2.48 -16.01
N ILE A 71 -9.62 -1.37 -15.55
CA ILE A 71 -9.67 -0.93 -14.16
C ILE A 71 -10.30 0.45 -14.03
N ASP A 72 -10.96 0.67 -12.88
CA ASP A 72 -11.40 1.97 -12.41
C ASP A 72 -10.92 2.13 -10.96
N ILE A 73 -10.37 3.28 -10.62
CA ILE A 73 -9.84 3.57 -9.29
C ILE A 73 -10.75 4.58 -8.59
N GLU A 74 -11.02 4.36 -7.32
CA GLU A 74 -11.77 5.29 -6.48
C GLU A 74 -11.04 5.53 -5.16
N VAL A 75 -10.78 6.78 -4.82
CA VAL A 75 -10.32 7.17 -3.48
C VAL A 75 -11.56 7.34 -2.60
N GLU A 76 -11.81 6.37 -1.71
CA GLU A 76 -13.02 6.37 -0.88
C GLU A 76 -12.93 7.40 0.26
N SER A 77 -11.84 7.42 1.00
CA SER A 77 -11.65 8.37 2.10
C SER A 77 -10.32 9.09 2.01
N TYR A 78 -9.21 8.39 1.86
CA TYR A 78 -7.94 9.03 1.57
C TYR A 78 -6.97 8.11 0.83
N ALA A 79 -6.07 8.73 0.07
CA ALA A 79 -4.94 8.08 -0.56
C ALA A 79 -3.69 8.93 -0.29
N ALA A 80 -2.86 8.50 0.65
CA ALA A 80 -1.67 9.24 1.04
C ALA A 80 -0.38 8.48 0.68
N SER A 81 0.71 9.22 0.40
CA SER A 81 2.04 8.64 0.20
C SER A 81 2.03 7.55 -0.90
N ALA A 82 2.49 6.33 -0.60
CA ALA A 82 2.50 5.22 -1.57
C ALA A 82 1.11 4.91 -2.15
N ALA A 83 0.01 5.11 -1.39
CA ALA A 83 -1.35 4.94 -1.88
C ALA A 83 -1.74 5.98 -2.93
N SER A 84 -1.26 7.23 -2.81
CA SER A 84 -1.49 8.26 -3.81
C SER A 84 -0.79 7.93 -5.14
N VAL A 85 0.36 7.28 -5.11
CA VAL A 85 1.04 6.77 -6.32
C VAL A 85 0.18 5.73 -7.03
N ILE A 86 -0.42 4.80 -6.27
CA ILE A 86 -1.31 3.78 -6.83
C ILE A 86 -2.54 4.42 -7.49
N ALA A 87 -3.10 5.48 -6.89
CA ALA A 87 -4.22 6.22 -7.46
C ALA A 87 -3.92 6.81 -8.86
N MET A 88 -2.64 7.04 -9.19
CA MET A 88 -2.21 7.53 -10.52
C MET A 88 -2.21 6.45 -11.60
N ALA A 89 -2.48 5.18 -11.28
CA ALA A 89 -2.31 4.09 -12.22
C ALA A 89 -3.34 4.06 -13.37
N GLY A 90 -4.49 4.71 -13.22
CA GLY A 90 -5.57 4.68 -14.21
C GLY A 90 -6.56 5.82 -14.09
N HIS A 91 -7.75 5.61 -14.63
CA HIS A 91 -8.88 6.51 -14.40
C HIS A 91 -9.25 6.46 -12.91
N CYS A 92 -9.21 7.62 -12.25
CA CYS A 92 -9.39 7.73 -10.81
C CYS A 92 -10.44 8.78 -10.47
N THR A 93 -11.44 8.38 -9.69
CA THR A 93 -12.38 9.30 -9.04
C THR A 93 -12.11 9.38 -7.54
N MET A 94 -12.64 10.39 -6.88
CA MET A 94 -12.44 10.62 -5.46
C MET A 94 -13.75 11.01 -4.79
N SER A 95 -14.00 10.47 -3.61
CA SER A 95 -15.14 10.86 -2.77
C SER A 95 -15.12 12.37 -2.51
N PRO A 96 -16.28 13.07 -2.48
CA PRO A 96 -16.34 14.52 -2.25
C PRO A 96 -15.71 14.95 -0.91
N ILE A 97 -15.62 14.04 0.05
CA ILE A 97 -14.96 14.26 1.36
C ILE A 97 -13.58 13.61 1.45
N GLY A 98 -13.11 13.02 0.35
CA GLY A 98 -11.82 12.34 0.28
C GLY A 98 -10.64 13.30 0.36
N MET A 99 -9.49 12.75 0.72
CA MET A 99 -8.21 13.46 0.80
C MET A 99 -7.14 12.72 0.00
N LEU A 100 -6.30 13.47 -0.71
CA LEU A 100 -5.12 12.92 -1.36
C LEU A 100 -3.88 13.63 -0.81
N MET A 101 -2.81 12.87 -0.49
CA MET A 101 -1.57 13.48 0.00
C MET A 101 -0.37 12.95 -0.75
N ILE A 102 0.47 13.88 -1.17
CA ILE A 102 1.76 13.61 -1.79
C ILE A 102 2.89 14.23 -0.97
N HIS A 103 3.97 13.48 -0.78
CA HIS A 103 5.16 13.94 -0.09
C HIS A 103 6.43 13.25 -0.59
N CYS A 104 7.60 13.75 -0.18
CA CYS A 104 8.87 13.10 -0.43
C CYS A 104 9.03 11.81 0.36
N VAL A 105 9.79 10.88 -0.19
CA VAL A 105 10.11 9.61 0.48
C VAL A 105 10.88 9.87 1.77
N SER A 106 10.46 9.23 2.84
CA SER A 106 11.11 9.33 4.14
C SER A 106 11.58 7.97 4.64
N THR A 107 12.55 7.99 5.54
CA THR A 107 13.00 6.79 6.25
C THR A 107 13.19 7.09 7.73
N SER A 108 12.75 6.17 8.58
CA SER A 108 12.93 6.27 10.04
C SER A 108 14.15 5.51 10.55
N ARG A 109 14.86 4.80 9.69
CA ARG A 109 15.96 3.91 10.09
C ARG A 109 17.19 4.16 9.23
N VAL A 110 17.97 5.15 9.64
CA VAL A 110 19.30 5.39 9.07
C VAL A 110 20.31 5.41 10.21
N ALA A 111 21.35 4.59 10.07
CA ALA A 111 22.47 4.57 10.98
C ALA A 111 23.77 4.53 10.19
N GLY A 112 24.77 5.25 10.64
CA GLY A 112 26.07 5.33 9.96
C GLY A 112 26.78 6.64 10.24
N ASN A 113 27.87 6.88 9.52
CA ASN A 113 28.63 8.14 9.58
C ASN A 113 28.02 9.20 8.62
N HIS A 114 28.64 10.38 8.54
CA HIS A 114 28.14 11.47 7.68
C HIS A 114 28.05 11.10 6.19
N GLN A 115 28.96 10.26 5.68
CA GLN A 115 28.95 9.82 4.29
C GLN A 115 27.76 8.87 4.02
N ASP A 116 27.41 8.04 5.00
CA ASP A 116 26.22 7.16 4.90
C ASP A 116 24.93 7.99 4.88
N MET A 117 24.88 9.09 5.66
CA MET A 117 23.75 10.03 5.66
C MET A 117 23.62 10.77 4.33
N GLU A 118 24.74 11.27 3.77
CA GLU A 118 24.75 11.94 2.47
C GLU A 118 24.28 11.01 1.36
N LYS A 119 24.79 9.78 1.34
CA LYS A 119 24.39 8.77 0.38
C LYS A 119 22.91 8.39 0.51
N MET A 120 22.40 8.29 1.74
CA MET A 120 20.97 8.03 1.96
C MET A 120 20.13 9.20 1.46
N ALA A 121 20.52 10.44 1.71
CA ALA A 121 19.82 11.62 1.19
C ALA A 121 19.79 11.65 -0.34
N GLU A 122 20.86 11.22 -1.01
CA GLU A 122 20.91 11.07 -2.47
C GLU A 122 19.95 9.97 -2.96
N THR A 123 19.92 8.85 -2.25
CA THR A 123 19.01 7.73 -2.55
C THR A 123 17.55 8.18 -2.43
N LEU A 124 17.18 8.88 -1.34
CA LEU A 124 15.82 9.39 -1.16
C LEU A 124 15.40 10.34 -2.27
N ARG A 125 16.28 11.29 -2.69
CA ARG A 125 16.02 12.18 -3.83
C ARG A 125 15.78 11.39 -5.12
N THR A 126 16.52 10.30 -5.34
CA THR A 126 16.34 9.43 -6.51
C THR A 126 14.97 8.76 -6.49
N TYR A 127 14.50 8.32 -5.32
CA TYR A 127 13.14 7.82 -5.17
C TYR A 127 12.09 8.90 -5.41
N ASP A 128 12.28 10.11 -4.89
CA ASP A 128 11.37 11.24 -5.12
C ASP A 128 11.22 11.53 -6.60
N GLU A 129 12.33 11.58 -7.34
CA GLU A 129 12.32 11.77 -8.79
C GLU A 129 11.60 10.65 -9.55
N ALA A 130 11.76 9.41 -9.08
CA ALA A 130 11.09 8.25 -9.70
C ALA A 130 9.57 8.28 -9.46
N LEU A 131 9.15 8.56 -8.22
CA LEU A 131 7.73 8.63 -7.85
C LEU A 131 7.03 9.84 -8.48
N ALA A 132 7.72 10.99 -8.55
CA ALA A 132 7.21 12.19 -9.22
C ALA A 132 6.76 11.91 -10.68
N ASN A 133 7.38 10.94 -11.37
CA ASN A 133 6.98 10.60 -12.73
C ASN A 133 5.55 10.04 -12.81
N ALA A 134 5.06 9.33 -11.78
CA ALA A 134 3.67 8.86 -11.74
C ALA A 134 2.69 10.05 -11.72
N TYR A 135 2.98 11.05 -10.90
CA TYR A 135 2.18 12.28 -10.83
C TYR A 135 2.28 13.12 -12.10
N VAL A 136 3.48 13.27 -12.67
CA VAL A 136 3.69 13.96 -13.96
C VAL A 136 2.87 13.31 -15.07
N LEU A 137 2.92 11.98 -15.17
CA LEU A 137 2.16 11.24 -16.19
C LEU A 137 0.65 11.41 -16.02
N LYS A 138 0.17 11.48 -14.80
CA LYS A 138 -1.26 11.64 -14.49
C LYS A 138 -1.74 13.07 -14.71
N THR A 139 -1.00 14.05 -14.18
CA THR A 139 -1.43 15.46 -14.16
C THR A 139 -1.04 16.24 -15.41
N GLY A 140 -0.02 15.81 -16.14
CA GLY A 140 0.61 16.57 -17.22
C GLY A 140 1.43 17.79 -16.74
N ARG A 141 1.61 17.98 -15.43
CA ARG A 141 2.33 19.12 -14.86
C ARG A 141 3.84 18.95 -14.97
N PRO A 142 4.60 20.08 -14.99
CA PRO A 142 6.05 20.04 -14.95
C PRO A 142 6.57 19.26 -13.71
N LYS A 143 7.66 18.51 -13.89
CA LYS A 143 8.24 17.70 -12.82
C LYS A 143 8.69 18.54 -11.62
N ASP A 144 9.23 19.72 -11.87
CA ASP A 144 9.71 20.63 -10.80
C ASP A 144 8.54 21.11 -9.92
N GLU A 145 7.36 21.36 -10.51
CA GLU A 145 6.14 21.69 -9.76
C GLU A 145 5.68 20.51 -8.90
N ILE A 146 5.69 19.30 -9.44
CA ILE A 146 5.36 18.08 -8.69
C ILE A 146 6.33 17.88 -7.53
N LEU A 147 7.63 17.99 -7.78
CA LEU A 147 8.65 17.87 -6.71
C LEU A 147 8.48 18.95 -5.63
N GLN A 148 8.10 20.16 -6.00
CA GLN A 148 7.77 21.20 -5.03
C GLN A 148 6.58 20.81 -4.15
N LEU A 149 5.48 20.37 -4.75
CA LEU A 149 4.29 19.89 -4.01
C LEU A 149 4.64 18.72 -3.07
N MET A 150 5.51 17.80 -3.51
CA MET A 150 5.98 16.70 -2.66
C MET A 150 6.84 17.22 -1.48
N ASN A 151 7.74 18.16 -1.72
CA ASN A 151 8.55 18.77 -0.67
C ASN A 151 7.74 19.52 0.40
N GLU A 152 6.59 20.08 0.00
CA GLU A 152 5.68 20.81 0.88
C GLU A 152 4.71 19.90 1.65
N GLU A 153 4.75 18.58 1.41
CA GLU A 153 3.77 17.62 1.94
C GLU A 153 2.34 18.13 1.67
N THR A 154 1.94 18.03 0.41
CA THR A 154 0.69 18.65 -0.04
C THR A 154 -0.53 17.75 0.17
N TRP A 155 -1.49 18.25 0.92
CA TRP A 155 -2.80 17.66 1.12
C TRP A 155 -3.84 18.31 0.19
N LEU A 156 -4.58 17.49 -0.55
CA LEU A 156 -5.54 17.93 -1.56
C LEU A 156 -6.94 17.44 -1.19
N THR A 157 -7.90 18.36 -1.19
CA THR A 157 -9.33 18.02 -1.21
C THR A 157 -9.72 17.48 -2.60
N ALA A 158 -10.90 16.88 -2.72
CA ALA A 158 -11.38 16.34 -3.99
C ALA A 158 -11.38 17.41 -5.10
N ASP A 159 -11.93 18.61 -4.83
CA ASP A 159 -11.96 19.71 -5.82
C ASP A 159 -10.55 20.10 -6.26
N ARG A 160 -9.61 20.21 -5.31
CA ARG A 160 -8.24 20.61 -5.61
C ARG A 160 -7.49 19.50 -6.36
N ALA A 161 -7.77 18.24 -6.05
CA ALA A 161 -7.17 17.09 -6.74
C ALA A 161 -7.65 17.02 -8.22
N VAL A 162 -8.93 17.34 -8.49
CA VAL A 162 -9.46 17.47 -9.86
C VAL A 162 -8.82 18.66 -10.57
N GLU A 163 -8.78 19.84 -9.95
CA GLU A 163 -8.20 21.06 -10.53
C GLU A 163 -6.74 20.86 -10.95
N LEU A 164 -5.97 20.15 -10.12
CA LEU A 164 -4.56 19.87 -10.39
C LEU A 164 -4.34 18.65 -11.31
N GLY A 165 -5.40 17.89 -11.63
CA GLY A 165 -5.35 16.74 -12.52
C GLY A 165 -4.89 15.43 -11.86
N PHE A 166 -4.83 15.36 -10.52
CA PHE A 166 -4.49 14.13 -9.80
C PHE A 166 -5.61 13.08 -9.87
N VAL A 167 -6.86 13.52 -9.94
CA VAL A 167 -8.03 12.67 -10.16
C VAL A 167 -8.87 13.19 -11.32
N ASP A 168 -9.63 12.31 -11.96
CA ASP A 168 -10.41 12.63 -13.17
C ASP A 168 -11.80 13.17 -12.85
N GLY A 169 -12.24 13.02 -11.60
CA GLY A 169 -13.56 13.51 -11.17
C GLY A 169 -13.86 13.20 -9.72
N ILE A 170 -14.98 13.73 -9.25
CA ILE A 170 -15.53 13.45 -7.92
C ILE A 170 -16.58 12.35 -8.07
N SER A 171 -16.54 11.32 -7.21
CA SER A 171 -17.53 10.24 -7.25
C SER A 171 -18.89 10.73 -6.73
N GLU A 172 -19.97 10.30 -7.39
CA GLU A 172 -21.35 10.67 -7.04
C GLU A 172 -21.95 9.73 -5.97
N GLU A 173 -21.34 8.57 -5.72
CA GLU A 173 -21.84 7.60 -4.76
C GLU A 173 -21.47 7.98 -3.33
N PRO A 174 -22.42 7.84 -2.37
CA PRO A 174 -22.12 8.09 -0.96
C PRO A 174 -21.16 7.03 -0.44
N THR A 175 -19.94 7.42 -0.18
CA THR A 175 -18.94 6.55 0.43
C THR A 175 -19.30 6.28 1.88
N VAL A 176 -19.48 5.01 2.24
CA VAL A 176 -19.61 4.61 3.65
C VAL A 176 -18.23 4.77 4.30
N MET A 177 -18.09 5.81 5.12
CA MET A 177 -16.87 6.03 5.91
C MET A 177 -16.64 4.87 6.86
N THR A 178 -15.68 4.03 6.58
CA THR A 178 -15.12 3.12 7.58
C THR A 178 -14.02 3.86 8.33
N ASN A 179 -14.24 4.10 9.62
CA ASN A 179 -13.29 4.82 10.48
C ASN A 179 -12.11 3.89 10.81
N THR A 180 -11.10 3.86 9.97
CA THR A 180 -9.79 3.24 10.28
C THR A 180 -8.90 4.25 10.99
N ALA A 181 -9.37 4.72 12.15
CA ALA A 181 -8.53 5.48 13.06
C ALA A 181 -7.53 4.53 13.72
N GLY A 182 -6.31 4.58 13.27
CA GLY A 182 -5.20 3.92 13.93
C GLY A 182 -4.23 3.30 12.92
N MET A 183 -3.32 4.11 12.40
CA MET A 183 -2.07 3.58 11.82
C MET A 183 -1.27 2.95 12.96
N MET A 184 -1.53 1.69 13.28
CA MET A 184 -0.65 0.92 14.16
C MET A 184 0.46 0.33 13.29
N ALA A 185 1.57 1.07 13.20
CA ALA A 185 2.76 0.53 12.57
C ALA A 185 3.21 -0.74 13.33
N VAL A 186 3.48 -1.82 12.61
CA VAL A 186 4.06 -3.03 13.19
C VAL A 186 5.42 -2.69 13.78
N THR A 187 5.55 -2.80 15.10
CA THR A 187 6.79 -2.50 15.80
C THR A 187 7.76 -3.67 15.75
N PRO A 188 9.09 -3.41 15.91
CA PRO A 188 10.08 -4.50 16.02
C PRO A 188 9.78 -5.53 17.11
N ASP A 189 9.15 -5.09 18.20
CA ASP A 189 8.76 -5.99 19.30
C ASP A 189 7.61 -6.91 18.88
N MET A 190 6.60 -6.39 18.14
CA MET A 190 5.53 -7.20 17.57
C MET A 190 6.08 -8.27 16.60
N VAL A 191 7.07 -7.92 15.77
CA VAL A 191 7.74 -8.89 14.88
C VAL A 191 8.45 -9.98 15.66
N LYS A 192 9.11 -9.61 16.76
CA LYS A 192 9.80 -10.55 17.64
C LYS A 192 8.82 -11.50 18.32
N GLU A 193 7.74 -10.99 18.87
CA GLU A 193 6.67 -11.79 19.49
C GLU A 193 6.03 -12.76 18.49
N PHE A 194 5.74 -12.29 17.30
CA PHE A 194 5.22 -13.13 16.22
C PHE A 194 6.16 -14.29 15.89
N ARG A 195 7.46 -14.03 15.70
CA ARG A 195 8.45 -15.08 15.39
C ARG A 195 8.53 -16.13 16.49
N VAL A 196 8.58 -15.70 17.74
CA VAL A 196 8.60 -16.61 18.90
C VAL A 196 7.32 -17.46 18.96
N ALA A 197 6.15 -16.85 18.77
CA ALA A 197 4.88 -17.56 18.77
C ALA A 197 4.77 -18.56 17.60
N LYS A 198 5.25 -18.19 16.41
CA LYS A 198 5.28 -19.05 15.22
C LYS A 198 6.19 -20.26 15.41
N GLU A 199 7.39 -20.08 15.97
CA GLU A 199 8.31 -21.19 16.29
C GLU A 199 7.71 -22.13 17.32
N LYS A 200 7.09 -21.60 18.37
CA LYS A 200 6.43 -22.41 19.41
C LYS A 200 5.28 -23.22 18.83
N LYS A 201 4.45 -22.62 17.97
CA LYS A 201 3.35 -23.32 17.29
C LYS A 201 3.88 -24.48 16.42
N LYS A 202 4.95 -24.21 15.65
CA LYS A 202 5.58 -25.24 14.78
C LYS A 202 6.15 -26.40 15.59
N SER A 203 6.79 -26.14 16.74
CA SER A 203 7.31 -27.19 17.60
C SER A 203 6.18 -28.03 18.23
N MET A 204 5.08 -27.40 18.64
CA MET A 204 3.92 -28.11 19.19
C MET A 204 3.20 -28.96 18.12
N GLU A 205 3.12 -28.49 16.87
CA GLU A 205 2.55 -29.25 15.75
C GLU A 205 3.42 -30.47 15.42
N ALA A 206 4.75 -30.31 15.41
CA ALA A 206 5.69 -31.42 15.21
C ALA A 206 5.61 -32.48 16.33
N GLU A 207 5.56 -32.04 17.60
CA GLU A 207 5.40 -32.93 18.76
C GLU A 207 4.05 -33.67 18.72
N LYS A 208 2.99 -33.00 18.32
CA LYS A 208 1.67 -33.61 18.12
C LYS A 208 1.70 -34.67 17.01
N GLU A 209 2.37 -34.39 15.91
CA GLU A 209 2.52 -35.34 14.79
C GLU A 209 3.31 -36.58 15.18
N ASP A 210 4.38 -36.39 15.95
CA ASP A 210 5.17 -37.51 16.49
C ASP A 210 4.37 -38.36 17.49
N LEU A 211 3.60 -37.73 18.39
CA LEU A 211 2.72 -38.45 19.32
C LEU A 211 1.61 -39.24 18.60
N LEU A 212 1.07 -38.70 17.50
CA LEU A 212 0.07 -39.40 16.67
C LEU A 212 0.69 -40.61 15.96
N LYS A 213 1.94 -40.51 15.46
CA LYS A 213 2.67 -41.63 14.87
C LYS A 213 2.92 -42.73 15.88
N ASP A 214 3.28 -42.37 17.12
CA ASP A 214 3.50 -43.33 18.22
C ASP A 214 2.18 -44.06 18.59
N LEU A 215 1.05 -43.34 18.61
CA LEU A 215 -0.27 -43.91 18.86
C LEU A 215 -0.69 -44.94 17.78
N ASP A 216 -0.40 -44.64 16.50
CA ASP A 216 -0.69 -45.56 15.40
C ASP A 216 0.22 -46.81 15.42
N LEU A 217 1.41 -46.72 16.02
CA LEU A 217 2.34 -47.84 16.19
C LEU A 217 1.90 -48.81 17.33
N TYR A 218 1.11 -48.34 18.29
CA TYR A 218 0.68 -49.16 19.46
C TYR A 218 -0.82 -49.50 19.45
N GLY A 219 -1.56 -49.07 18.44
CA GLY A 219 -3.04 -49.23 18.31
C GLY A 219 -3.48 -50.32 17.32
N GLY A 220 -2.60 -51.19 16.84
CA GLY A 220 -2.88 -52.29 15.92
C GLY A 220 -2.88 -53.64 16.62
#